data_8c66165bebfc37ffd45228b582cc27fe
#
_entry.id   8c66165bebfc37ffd45228b582cc27fe
#
_cell.length_a   1.000
_cell.length_b   1.000
_cell.length_c   1.000
_cell.angle_alpha   90.00
_cell.angle_beta   90.00
_cell.angle_gamma   90.00
#
_symmetry.space_group_name_H-M   'P 1'
#
loop_
_entity.id
_entity.type
_entity.pdbx_description
1 polymer ?
#
loop_
_entity_poly.entity_id
_entity_poly.type
_entity_poly.pdbx_seq_one_letter_code
_entity_poly.pdbx_strand_id
1 'polypeptide(L)'
;MLKKVLIANRGEIALRVLRACREMGIATVAVHSEADKDSLHVKLADESVCIGPAASAQSYLNVPAIIAAAEVSCADAVHPGYGFLAENADFAEQVEQSGFTFIGPKPDTIRLMGDKVSAKHAMIAAGVPCVPGSDGALPDDGEEILKIADKVGYPVIIKASSGGGGRGMRVVEKKEDLLQSVEMTKAEAGAAFGNPMVYMERYLQRPRHVEIQVIADEHGNAIYLAERDCSLQRRHQKVIEEAPAPFITEKERAKIGNACADACKRIGYRGAGTFEFLYEDGEFFFIEMNTRVQVEHPVTELITGVDIVQEQLRIAAGLPLQYKQKDIQVEGHAFECRINAEDPYNFIPSPGLIESCHLPGGFGIRVDSHIYQGYRIPPYYDSLIGKICVHGKTREQAMAKMRVALAELAVTGIKTNTPLHRDLFADAGFQKGGVSIHYLEHWLEDRKAKQDK
;
A
#
# COMPACT_ATOMS: atom_id res chain seq x y z
N MET A 1 6.10 26.70 9.31
CA MET A 1 5.65 25.48 10.05
C MET A 1 4.13 25.46 10.01
N LEU A 2 3.53 24.32 9.68
CA LEU A 2 2.06 24.14 9.71
C LEU A 2 1.55 24.33 11.14
N LYS A 3 0.39 24.96 11.31
CA LYS A 3 -0.23 25.21 12.61
C LYS A 3 -1.43 24.29 12.86
N LYS A 4 -2.19 24.00 11.80
CA LYS A 4 -3.39 23.16 11.89
C LYS A 4 -3.55 22.30 10.62
N VAL A 5 -3.74 21.01 10.80
CA VAL A 5 -3.91 20.04 9.71
C VAL A 5 -5.28 19.40 9.78
N LEU A 6 -6.02 19.46 8.66
CA LEU A 6 -7.20 18.65 8.46
C LEU A 6 -6.82 17.27 7.98
N ILE A 7 -7.34 16.24 8.64
CA ILE A 7 -7.09 14.83 8.32
C ILE A 7 -8.26 14.30 7.49
N ALA A 8 -8.06 14.23 6.17
CA ALA A 8 -9.08 13.80 5.20
C ALA A 8 -9.14 12.26 5.08
N ASN A 9 -9.25 11.60 6.21
CA ASN A 9 -9.30 10.14 6.29
C ASN A 9 -9.96 9.68 7.60
N ARG A 10 -10.04 8.36 7.82
CA ARG A 10 -10.66 7.73 8.97
C ARG A 10 -9.81 6.60 9.53
N GLY A 11 -10.27 6.01 10.64
CA GLY A 11 -9.70 4.77 11.16
C GLY A 11 -8.31 4.94 11.74
N GLU A 12 -7.48 3.92 11.59
CA GLU A 12 -6.16 3.88 12.21
C GLU A 12 -5.20 4.91 11.60
N ILE A 13 -5.30 5.16 10.28
CA ILE A 13 -4.42 6.14 9.63
C ILE A 13 -4.72 7.57 10.05
N ALA A 14 -6.01 7.92 10.23
CA ALA A 14 -6.37 9.23 10.76
C ALA A 14 -5.79 9.43 12.17
N LEU A 15 -5.84 8.40 13.01
CA LEU A 15 -5.24 8.42 14.33
C LEU A 15 -3.71 8.49 14.28
N ARG A 16 -3.07 7.80 13.32
CA ARG A 16 -1.62 7.86 13.11
C ARG A 16 -1.15 9.27 12.73
N VAL A 17 -1.85 9.91 11.80
CA VAL A 17 -1.56 11.30 11.40
C VAL A 17 -1.80 12.27 12.57
N LEU A 18 -2.88 12.09 13.31
CA LEU A 18 -3.20 12.89 14.49
C LEU A 18 -2.06 12.83 15.53
N ARG A 19 -1.53 11.63 15.80
CA ARG A 19 -0.40 11.44 16.73
C ARG A 19 0.85 12.18 16.26
N ALA A 20 1.21 12.05 14.98
CA ALA A 20 2.36 12.76 14.41
C ALA A 20 2.19 14.30 14.51
N CYS A 21 1.01 14.81 14.18
CA CYS A 21 0.72 16.24 14.33
C CYS A 21 0.90 16.71 15.77
N ARG A 22 0.35 15.98 16.74
CA ARG A 22 0.46 16.34 18.17
C ARG A 22 1.89 16.33 18.68
N GLU A 23 2.68 15.33 18.31
CA GLU A 23 4.11 15.26 18.66
C GLU A 23 4.90 16.45 18.09
N MET A 24 4.45 17.01 16.96
CA MET A 24 5.03 18.20 16.34
C MET A 24 4.41 19.52 16.82
N GLY A 25 3.45 19.49 17.74
CA GLY A 25 2.74 20.68 18.23
C GLY A 25 1.77 21.30 17.20
N ILE A 26 1.28 20.50 16.25
CA ILE A 26 0.34 20.91 15.20
C ILE A 26 -1.08 20.53 15.63
N ALA A 27 -2.00 21.50 15.61
CA ALA A 27 -3.41 21.26 15.89
C ALA A 27 -4.07 20.40 14.78
N THR A 28 -5.11 19.63 15.15
CA THR A 28 -5.72 18.65 14.28
C THR A 28 -7.22 18.85 14.11
N VAL A 29 -7.71 18.70 12.88
CA VAL A 29 -9.13 18.65 12.56
C VAL A 29 -9.44 17.28 11.97
N ALA A 30 -10.27 16.50 12.64
CA ALA A 30 -10.76 15.23 12.12
C ALA A 30 -12.02 15.45 11.30
N VAL A 31 -12.06 15.01 10.04
CA VAL A 31 -13.33 14.87 9.35
C VAL A 31 -13.94 13.50 9.65
N HIS A 32 -15.26 13.43 9.65
CA HIS A 32 -15.95 12.16 9.84
C HIS A 32 -17.31 12.13 9.16
N SER A 33 -17.74 10.95 8.73
CA SER A 33 -19.13 10.71 8.39
C SER A 33 -20.01 10.56 9.65
N GLU A 34 -21.34 10.59 9.50
CA GLU A 34 -22.26 10.30 10.60
C GLU A 34 -21.98 8.95 11.27
N ALA A 35 -21.54 7.93 10.49
CA ALA A 35 -21.23 6.60 11.01
C ALA A 35 -19.97 6.56 11.88
N ASP A 36 -19.04 7.47 11.68
CA ASP A 36 -17.76 7.51 12.37
C ASP A 36 -17.70 8.52 13.53
N LYS A 37 -18.82 9.16 13.90
CA LYS A 37 -18.87 10.19 14.96
C LYS A 37 -18.24 9.76 16.29
N ASP A 38 -18.29 8.45 16.58
CA ASP A 38 -17.74 7.86 17.81
C ASP A 38 -16.34 7.27 17.63
N SER A 39 -15.73 7.43 16.45
CA SER A 39 -14.38 6.93 16.18
C SER A 39 -13.32 7.63 17.04
N LEU A 40 -12.25 6.89 17.36
CA LEU A 40 -11.21 7.36 18.27
C LEU A 40 -10.49 8.62 17.75
N HIS A 41 -10.26 8.72 16.43
CA HIS A 41 -9.63 9.90 15.84
C HIS A 41 -10.50 11.16 15.98
N VAL A 42 -11.84 11.01 15.99
CA VAL A 42 -12.78 12.12 16.21
C VAL A 42 -12.74 12.58 17.68
N LYS A 43 -12.71 11.61 18.59
CA LYS A 43 -12.66 11.91 20.05
C LYS A 43 -11.35 12.54 20.50
N LEU A 44 -10.26 12.26 19.79
CA LEU A 44 -8.92 12.73 20.17
C LEU A 44 -8.45 13.96 19.39
N ALA A 45 -9.06 14.32 18.27
CA ALA A 45 -8.72 15.53 17.55
C ALA A 45 -9.04 16.80 18.34
N ASP A 46 -8.37 17.90 18.05
CA ASP A 46 -8.64 19.19 18.68
C ASP A 46 -9.99 19.76 18.22
N GLU A 47 -10.32 19.52 16.95
CA GLU A 47 -11.60 19.85 16.33
C GLU A 47 -12.09 18.70 15.45
N SER A 48 -13.41 18.63 15.22
CA SER A 48 -13.97 17.65 14.29
C SER A 48 -15.12 18.25 13.47
N VAL A 49 -15.26 17.80 12.22
CA VAL A 49 -16.30 18.26 11.30
C VAL A 49 -16.98 17.05 10.66
N CYS A 50 -18.31 16.98 10.79
CA CYS A 50 -19.09 15.98 10.06
C CYS A 50 -19.23 16.42 8.60
N ILE A 51 -18.76 15.56 7.67
CA ILE A 51 -18.71 15.84 6.22
C ILE A 51 -19.82 15.15 5.43
N GLY A 52 -20.75 14.48 6.10
CA GLY A 52 -21.91 13.87 5.44
C GLY A 52 -22.31 12.50 6.00
N PRO A 53 -23.26 11.82 5.33
CA PRO A 53 -23.77 10.53 5.76
C PRO A 53 -22.75 9.41 5.62
N ALA A 54 -23.11 8.19 6.02
CA ALA A 54 -22.23 7.03 6.10
C ALA A 54 -21.57 6.62 4.77
N ALA A 55 -22.28 6.80 3.63
CA ALA A 55 -21.75 6.40 2.32
C ALA A 55 -20.50 7.21 1.95
N SER A 56 -19.41 6.55 1.58
CA SER A 56 -18.15 7.20 1.23
C SER A 56 -18.27 8.24 0.13
N ALA A 57 -19.10 7.96 -0.90
CA ALA A 57 -19.36 8.90 -1.99
C ALA A 57 -19.98 10.23 -1.54
N GLN A 58 -20.67 10.23 -0.39
CA GLN A 58 -21.35 11.41 0.16
C GLN A 58 -20.56 12.04 1.33
N SER A 59 -19.42 11.47 1.71
CA SER A 59 -18.58 11.93 2.82
C SER A 59 -17.09 11.96 2.44
N TYR A 60 -16.34 10.88 2.66
CA TYR A 60 -14.88 10.83 2.44
C TYR A 60 -14.43 11.01 0.99
N LEU A 61 -15.31 10.81 0.01
CA LEU A 61 -15.08 11.10 -1.42
C LEU A 61 -15.75 12.39 -1.89
N ASN A 62 -16.39 13.15 -0.99
CA ASN A 62 -17.03 14.41 -1.29
C ASN A 62 -16.01 15.56 -1.15
N VAL A 63 -15.32 15.88 -2.23
CA VAL A 63 -14.28 16.91 -2.25
C VAL A 63 -14.78 18.28 -1.76
N PRO A 64 -15.95 18.81 -2.23
CA PRO A 64 -16.48 20.08 -1.71
C PRO A 64 -16.69 20.09 -0.18
N ALA A 65 -17.19 19.00 0.40
CA ALA A 65 -17.41 18.93 1.84
C ALA A 65 -16.08 18.94 2.63
N ILE A 66 -15.03 18.27 2.11
CA ILE A 66 -13.71 18.26 2.74
C ILE A 66 -13.07 19.65 2.67
N ILE A 67 -13.15 20.35 1.52
CA ILE A 67 -12.62 21.70 1.36
C ILE A 67 -13.36 22.68 2.27
N ALA A 68 -14.70 22.64 2.31
CA ALA A 68 -15.49 23.46 3.23
C ALA A 68 -15.12 23.19 4.70
N ALA A 69 -14.86 21.94 5.08
CA ALA A 69 -14.37 21.61 6.42
C ALA A 69 -13.00 22.23 6.71
N ALA A 70 -12.09 22.29 5.73
CA ALA A 70 -10.80 22.95 5.88
C ALA A 70 -10.95 24.48 6.04
N GLU A 71 -11.87 25.10 5.29
CA GLU A 71 -12.15 26.53 5.37
C GLU A 71 -12.73 26.91 6.75
N VAL A 72 -13.80 26.25 7.18
CA VAL A 72 -14.48 26.60 8.44
C VAL A 72 -13.65 26.32 9.69
N SER A 73 -12.73 25.35 9.60
CA SER A 73 -11.78 25.05 10.68
C SER A 73 -10.49 25.88 10.62
N CYS A 74 -10.32 26.71 9.60
CA CYS A 74 -9.09 27.48 9.35
C CYS A 74 -7.83 26.56 9.36
N ALA A 75 -7.89 25.42 8.69
CA ALA A 75 -6.73 24.55 8.53
C ALA A 75 -5.70 25.17 7.57
N ASP A 76 -4.41 24.87 7.78
CA ASP A 76 -3.34 25.31 6.86
C ASP A 76 -3.10 24.26 5.76
N ALA A 77 -3.36 23.00 6.07
CA ALA A 77 -3.03 21.87 5.21
C ALA A 77 -4.02 20.72 5.35
N VAL A 78 -4.06 19.85 4.33
CA VAL A 78 -4.90 18.66 4.27
C VAL A 78 -4.01 17.43 4.11
N HIS A 79 -4.13 16.47 5.04
CA HIS A 79 -3.47 15.17 4.97
C HIS A 79 -4.45 14.09 4.49
N PRO A 80 -4.25 13.48 3.32
CA PRO A 80 -5.21 12.54 2.75
C PRO A 80 -5.07 11.11 3.33
N GLY A 81 -4.01 10.81 4.07
CA GLY A 81 -3.68 9.45 4.53
C GLY A 81 -3.41 8.50 3.36
N TYR A 82 -4.10 7.36 3.33
CA TYR A 82 -4.11 6.41 2.21
C TYR A 82 -5.55 6.01 1.85
N GLY A 83 -5.76 5.45 0.64
CA GLY A 83 -7.09 5.17 0.11
C GLY A 83 -7.89 6.45 -0.16
N PHE A 84 -9.22 6.33 -0.31
CA PHE A 84 -10.11 7.46 -0.62
C PHE A 84 -9.54 8.41 -1.69
N LEU A 85 -9.21 9.64 -1.31
CA LEU A 85 -8.72 10.69 -2.21
C LEU A 85 -7.19 10.86 -2.21
N ALA A 86 -6.44 9.99 -1.53
CA ALA A 86 -5.00 10.15 -1.36
C ALA A 86 -4.21 10.14 -2.69
N GLU A 87 -4.71 9.44 -3.72
CA GLU A 87 -4.11 9.36 -5.06
C GLU A 87 -5.00 10.03 -6.13
N ASN A 88 -5.88 10.93 -5.70
CA ASN A 88 -6.72 11.71 -6.60
C ASN A 88 -6.05 13.05 -6.92
N ALA A 89 -5.57 13.18 -8.18
CA ALA A 89 -4.86 14.38 -8.62
C ALA A 89 -5.75 15.63 -8.63
N ASP A 90 -7.03 15.48 -8.99
CA ASP A 90 -7.97 16.59 -9.05
C ASP A 90 -8.32 17.10 -7.64
N PHE A 91 -8.39 16.19 -6.66
CA PHE A 91 -8.53 16.58 -5.25
C PHE A 91 -7.30 17.36 -4.76
N ALA A 92 -6.09 16.85 -5.03
CA ALA A 92 -4.86 17.53 -4.64
C ALA A 92 -4.79 18.94 -5.26
N GLU A 93 -5.15 19.08 -6.54
CA GLU A 93 -5.20 20.36 -7.25
C GLU A 93 -6.23 21.31 -6.65
N GLN A 94 -7.46 20.82 -6.36
CA GLN A 94 -8.50 21.65 -5.75
C GLN A 94 -8.11 22.12 -4.34
N VAL A 95 -7.45 21.29 -3.54
CA VAL A 95 -6.91 21.67 -2.22
C VAL A 95 -5.92 22.82 -2.37
N GLU A 96 -4.95 22.72 -3.29
CA GLU A 96 -3.94 23.76 -3.51
C GLU A 96 -4.55 25.05 -4.11
N GLN A 97 -5.50 24.93 -5.04
CA GLN A 97 -6.22 26.08 -5.60
C GLN A 97 -7.09 26.79 -4.57
N SER A 98 -7.57 26.08 -3.54
CA SER A 98 -8.32 26.65 -2.43
C SER A 98 -7.42 27.33 -1.36
N GLY A 99 -6.11 27.34 -1.58
CA GLY A 99 -5.13 28.02 -0.69
C GLY A 99 -4.62 27.16 0.46
N PHE A 100 -4.90 25.85 0.47
CA PHE A 100 -4.39 24.90 1.45
C PHE A 100 -3.18 24.14 0.92
N THR A 101 -2.29 23.71 1.81
CA THR A 101 -1.20 22.80 1.43
C THR A 101 -1.72 21.37 1.36
N PHE A 102 -1.57 20.72 0.20
CA PHE A 102 -1.79 19.27 0.10
C PHE A 102 -0.56 18.51 0.63
N ILE A 103 -0.73 17.67 1.67
CA ILE A 103 0.35 16.87 2.25
C ILE A 103 0.52 15.60 1.43
N GLY A 104 1.29 15.70 0.37
CA GLY A 104 1.54 14.66 -0.61
C GLY A 104 2.27 15.18 -1.85
N PRO A 105 2.34 14.39 -2.92
CA PRO A 105 2.96 14.79 -4.17
C PRO A 105 2.16 15.89 -4.89
N LYS A 106 2.79 16.50 -5.90
CA LYS A 106 2.12 17.45 -6.76
C LYS A 106 1.05 16.77 -7.62
N PRO A 107 -0.06 17.47 -7.97
CA PRO A 107 -1.13 16.88 -8.80
C PRO A 107 -0.63 16.23 -10.09
N ASP A 108 0.29 16.89 -10.80
CA ASP A 108 0.85 16.37 -12.06
C ASP A 108 1.65 15.06 -11.84
N THR A 109 2.34 14.94 -10.71
CA THR A 109 3.08 13.72 -10.37
C THR A 109 2.11 12.59 -10.03
N ILE A 110 0.99 12.89 -9.35
CA ILE A 110 -0.07 11.90 -9.09
C ILE A 110 -0.68 11.43 -10.41
N ARG A 111 -0.99 12.34 -11.36
CA ARG A 111 -1.50 11.98 -12.69
C ARG A 111 -0.51 11.13 -13.47
N LEU A 112 0.76 11.53 -13.50
CA LEU A 112 1.82 10.80 -14.20
C LEU A 112 1.95 9.35 -13.70
N MET A 113 1.98 9.17 -12.38
CA MET A 113 2.18 7.85 -11.76
C MET A 113 0.89 7.03 -11.71
N GLY A 114 -0.28 7.66 -11.78
CA GLY A 114 -1.59 6.99 -11.84
C GLY A 114 -1.90 6.37 -13.21
N ASP A 115 -1.28 6.85 -14.29
CA ASP A 115 -1.37 6.23 -15.62
C ASP A 115 -0.28 5.20 -15.82
N LYS A 116 -0.66 3.92 -15.94
CA LYS A 116 0.29 2.78 -15.98
C LYS A 116 1.29 2.87 -17.13
N VAL A 117 0.88 3.38 -18.28
CA VAL A 117 1.75 3.49 -19.48
C VAL A 117 2.74 4.61 -19.27
N SER A 118 2.27 5.79 -18.88
CA SER A 118 3.11 6.96 -18.60
C SER A 118 4.08 6.69 -17.46
N ALA A 119 3.63 6.05 -16.38
CA ALA A 119 4.48 5.64 -15.27
C ALA A 119 5.59 4.68 -15.72
N LYS A 120 5.26 3.64 -16.51
CA LYS A 120 6.25 2.69 -17.04
C LYS A 120 7.29 3.40 -17.92
N HIS A 121 6.87 4.28 -18.82
CA HIS A 121 7.79 5.06 -19.66
C HIS A 121 8.70 5.97 -18.83
N ALA A 122 8.14 6.68 -17.83
CA ALA A 122 8.92 7.52 -16.94
C ALA A 122 9.95 6.71 -16.14
N MET A 123 9.58 5.50 -15.68
CA MET A 123 10.48 4.62 -14.94
C MET A 123 11.58 4.02 -15.82
N ILE A 124 11.28 3.59 -17.04
CA ILE A 124 12.29 3.14 -18.00
C ILE A 124 13.29 4.27 -18.30
N ALA A 125 12.80 5.49 -18.55
CA ALA A 125 13.64 6.66 -18.79
C ALA A 125 14.52 7.02 -17.57
N ALA A 126 14.04 6.71 -16.35
CA ALA A 126 14.78 6.91 -15.11
C ALA A 126 15.75 5.75 -14.78
N GLY A 127 15.75 4.67 -15.56
CA GLY A 127 16.60 3.50 -15.33
C GLY A 127 16.06 2.53 -14.27
N VAL A 128 14.79 2.64 -13.91
CA VAL A 128 14.12 1.67 -13.03
C VAL A 128 13.72 0.45 -13.87
N PRO A 129 14.11 -0.77 -13.48
CA PRO A 129 13.82 -1.97 -14.25
C PRO A 129 12.32 -2.27 -14.27
N CYS A 130 11.79 -2.53 -15.46
CA CYS A 130 10.39 -2.88 -15.69
C CYS A 130 10.28 -4.29 -16.27
N VAL A 131 9.09 -4.91 -16.14
CA VAL A 131 8.86 -6.23 -16.76
C VAL A 131 9.11 -6.13 -18.27
N PRO A 132 9.98 -6.99 -18.84
CA PRO A 132 10.16 -7.07 -20.28
C PRO A 132 8.84 -7.35 -21.00
N GLY A 133 8.55 -6.61 -22.05
CA GLY A 133 7.26 -6.73 -22.73
C GLY A 133 7.22 -5.99 -24.07
N SER A 134 6.01 -5.86 -24.61
CA SER A 134 5.77 -5.03 -25.80
C SER A 134 5.94 -3.55 -25.48
N ASP A 135 6.36 -2.79 -26.50
CA ASP A 135 6.39 -1.33 -26.42
C ASP A 135 5.00 -0.78 -26.73
N GLY A 136 4.15 -0.75 -25.67
CA GLY A 136 2.74 -0.38 -25.81
C GLY A 136 1.84 -1.52 -26.27
N ALA A 137 0.76 -1.15 -26.98
CA ALA A 137 -0.23 -2.09 -27.49
C ALA A 137 0.35 -3.05 -28.53
N LEU A 138 -0.11 -4.30 -28.51
CA LEU A 138 0.27 -5.27 -29.54
C LEU A 138 -0.32 -4.84 -30.89
N PRO A 139 0.48 -4.97 -31.97
CA PRO A 139 0.01 -4.73 -33.35
C PRO A 139 -1.07 -5.75 -33.75
N ASP A 140 -1.66 -5.56 -34.93
CA ASP A 140 -2.60 -6.52 -35.50
C ASP A 140 -1.89 -7.59 -36.36
N ASP A 141 -0.62 -7.36 -36.74
CA ASP A 141 0.18 -8.31 -37.50
C ASP A 141 0.67 -9.46 -36.61
N GLY A 142 0.22 -10.68 -36.92
CA GLY A 142 0.58 -11.89 -36.19
C GLY A 142 2.09 -12.21 -36.23
N GLU A 143 2.79 -11.93 -37.35
CA GLU A 143 4.24 -12.17 -37.41
C GLU A 143 5.01 -11.21 -36.50
N GLU A 144 4.56 -9.97 -36.39
CA GLU A 144 5.15 -8.99 -35.51
C GLU A 144 4.91 -9.35 -34.03
N ILE A 145 3.69 -9.80 -33.69
CA ILE A 145 3.36 -10.32 -32.35
C ILE A 145 4.29 -11.48 -31.97
N LEU A 146 4.51 -12.44 -32.87
CA LEU A 146 5.40 -13.57 -32.64
C LEU A 146 6.86 -13.13 -32.40
N LYS A 147 7.34 -12.14 -33.16
CA LYS A 147 8.70 -11.57 -32.95
C LYS A 147 8.84 -10.87 -31.60
N ILE A 148 7.78 -10.16 -31.16
CA ILE A 148 7.74 -9.52 -29.82
C ILE A 148 7.85 -10.61 -28.75
N ALA A 149 7.03 -11.67 -28.84
CA ALA A 149 7.03 -12.75 -27.87
C ALA A 149 8.38 -13.51 -27.82
N ASP A 150 9.00 -13.77 -28.96
CA ASP A 150 10.33 -14.39 -29.03
C ASP A 150 11.40 -13.52 -28.36
N LYS A 151 11.29 -12.20 -28.44
CA LYS A 151 12.19 -11.24 -27.75
C LYS A 151 11.94 -11.19 -26.24
N VAL A 152 10.68 -11.24 -25.81
CA VAL A 152 10.26 -11.20 -24.40
C VAL A 152 10.63 -12.52 -23.68
N GLY A 153 10.49 -13.65 -24.38
CA GLY A 153 10.73 -15.01 -23.85
C GLY A 153 9.47 -15.58 -23.16
N TYR A 154 9.16 -16.85 -23.51
CA TYR A 154 8.04 -17.59 -22.89
C TYR A 154 8.40 -18.10 -21.49
N PRO A 155 7.38 -18.23 -20.58
CA PRO A 155 5.98 -17.91 -20.79
C PRO A 155 5.73 -16.39 -20.80
N VAL A 156 4.72 -15.96 -21.58
CA VAL A 156 4.29 -14.56 -21.65
C VAL A 156 2.87 -14.42 -21.11
N ILE A 157 2.53 -13.22 -20.64
CA ILE A 157 1.17 -12.86 -20.24
C ILE A 157 0.66 -11.74 -21.13
N ILE A 158 -0.55 -11.90 -21.67
CA ILE A 158 -1.26 -10.88 -22.43
C ILE A 158 -2.22 -10.18 -21.47
N LYS A 159 -2.23 -8.85 -21.48
CA LYS A 159 -3.03 -8.03 -20.56
C LYS A 159 -3.82 -6.98 -21.32
N ALA A 160 -5.09 -6.79 -20.97
CA ALA A 160 -5.88 -5.66 -21.44
C ALA A 160 -5.32 -4.34 -20.89
N SER A 161 -5.20 -3.31 -21.72
CA SER A 161 -4.70 -1.98 -21.32
C SER A 161 -5.63 -1.30 -20.29
N SER A 162 -6.93 -1.57 -20.37
CA SER A 162 -7.95 -1.03 -19.47
C SER A 162 -8.41 -2.04 -18.41
N GLY A 163 -7.73 -3.19 -18.27
CA GLY A 163 -8.09 -4.26 -17.35
C GLY A 163 -7.56 -4.04 -15.94
N GLY A 164 -8.21 -4.66 -14.95
CA GLY A 164 -7.81 -4.65 -13.55
C GLY A 164 -8.39 -5.84 -12.79
N GLY A 165 -7.85 -6.14 -11.59
CA GLY A 165 -8.37 -7.20 -10.72
C GLY A 165 -8.29 -8.62 -11.29
N GLY A 166 -7.30 -8.92 -12.15
CA GLY A 166 -7.12 -10.25 -12.76
C GLY A 166 -8.01 -10.55 -13.97
N ARG A 167 -8.84 -9.61 -14.42
CA ARG A 167 -9.70 -9.76 -15.62
C ARG A 167 -9.00 -9.21 -16.86
N GLY A 168 -9.19 -9.86 -18.00
CA GLY A 168 -8.53 -9.48 -19.24
C GLY A 168 -7.04 -9.82 -19.28
N MET A 169 -6.64 -10.92 -18.62
CA MET A 169 -5.27 -11.43 -18.62
C MET A 169 -5.24 -12.91 -19.01
N ARG A 170 -4.25 -13.30 -19.81
CA ARG A 170 -4.07 -14.67 -20.27
C ARG A 170 -2.60 -15.04 -20.34
N VAL A 171 -2.21 -16.09 -19.64
CA VAL A 171 -0.86 -16.68 -19.71
C VAL A 171 -0.75 -17.57 -20.93
N VAL A 172 0.37 -17.46 -21.63
CA VAL A 172 0.71 -18.25 -22.82
C VAL A 172 2.06 -18.90 -22.60
N GLU A 173 2.07 -20.22 -22.48
CA GLU A 173 3.27 -21.00 -22.22
C GLU A 173 4.01 -21.37 -23.52
N LYS A 174 3.25 -21.57 -24.61
CA LYS A 174 3.78 -22.05 -25.88
C LYS A 174 3.47 -21.10 -27.03
N LYS A 175 4.40 -21.04 -27.99
CA LYS A 175 4.31 -20.17 -29.17
C LYS A 175 3.06 -20.45 -30.01
N GLU A 176 2.65 -21.74 -30.10
CA GLU A 176 1.53 -22.18 -30.92
C GLU A 176 0.19 -21.57 -30.44
N ASP A 177 0.06 -21.29 -29.14
CA ASP A 177 -1.19 -20.80 -28.53
C ASP A 177 -1.25 -19.26 -28.54
N LEU A 178 -0.19 -18.57 -28.94
CA LEU A 178 -0.05 -17.12 -28.75
C LEU A 178 -1.12 -16.32 -29.49
N LEU A 179 -1.22 -16.50 -30.82
CA LEU A 179 -2.12 -15.67 -31.66
C LEU A 179 -3.58 -15.87 -31.25
N GLN A 180 -3.99 -17.11 -31.01
CA GLN A 180 -5.33 -17.41 -30.53
C GLN A 180 -5.60 -16.72 -29.17
N SER A 181 -4.62 -16.76 -28.25
CA SER A 181 -4.73 -16.14 -26.94
C SER A 181 -4.82 -14.61 -27.03
N VAL A 182 -4.10 -13.99 -27.96
CA VAL A 182 -4.20 -12.53 -28.21
C VAL A 182 -5.60 -12.17 -28.68
N GLU A 183 -6.13 -12.88 -29.70
CA GLU A 183 -7.47 -12.62 -30.24
C GLU A 183 -8.55 -12.78 -29.16
N MET A 184 -8.49 -13.84 -28.37
CA MET A 184 -9.42 -14.06 -27.27
C MET A 184 -9.36 -12.95 -26.23
N THR A 185 -8.14 -12.50 -25.86
CA THR A 185 -7.97 -11.43 -24.87
C THR A 185 -8.43 -10.07 -25.41
N LYS A 186 -8.19 -9.77 -26.70
CA LYS A 186 -8.74 -8.57 -27.38
C LYS A 186 -10.27 -8.55 -27.34
N ALA A 187 -10.90 -9.69 -27.66
CA ALA A 187 -12.36 -9.80 -27.64
C ALA A 187 -12.94 -9.64 -26.23
N GLU A 188 -12.35 -10.29 -25.23
CA GLU A 188 -12.73 -10.15 -23.82
C GLU A 188 -12.56 -8.71 -23.33
N ALA A 189 -11.44 -8.05 -23.68
CA ALA A 189 -11.16 -6.67 -23.31
C ALA A 189 -12.17 -5.69 -23.94
N GLY A 190 -12.48 -5.88 -25.23
CA GLY A 190 -13.50 -5.08 -25.93
C GLY A 190 -14.87 -5.20 -25.30
N ALA A 191 -15.29 -6.44 -24.98
CA ALA A 191 -16.60 -6.70 -24.37
C ALA A 191 -16.70 -6.19 -22.93
N ALA A 192 -15.64 -6.36 -22.12
CA ALA A 192 -15.67 -6.03 -20.70
C ALA A 192 -15.35 -4.56 -20.39
N PHE A 193 -14.49 -3.91 -21.19
CA PHE A 193 -13.94 -2.59 -20.91
C PHE A 193 -14.18 -1.57 -22.04
N GLY A 194 -14.79 -1.97 -23.16
CA GLY A 194 -15.00 -1.12 -24.33
C GLY A 194 -13.72 -0.76 -25.09
N ASN A 195 -12.56 -1.33 -24.70
CA ASN A 195 -11.26 -1.10 -25.31
C ASN A 195 -10.55 -2.44 -25.57
N PRO A 196 -10.35 -2.85 -26.85
CA PRO A 196 -9.73 -4.12 -27.20
C PRO A 196 -8.20 -4.09 -27.14
N MET A 197 -7.59 -2.97 -26.76
CA MET A 197 -6.13 -2.85 -26.70
C MET A 197 -5.54 -3.80 -25.66
N VAL A 198 -4.56 -4.61 -26.08
CA VAL A 198 -3.80 -5.53 -25.21
C VAL A 198 -2.30 -5.31 -25.40
N TYR A 199 -1.55 -5.61 -24.39
CA TYR A 199 -0.09 -5.61 -24.40
C TYR A 199 0.44 -6.94 -23.84
N MET A 200 1.72 -7.22 -24.05
CA MET A 200 2.37 -8.47 -23.65
C MET A 200 3.50 -8.17 -22.67
N GLU A 201 3.66 -9.03 -21.67
CA GLU A 201 4.79 -9.01 -20.75
C GLU A 201 5.31 -10.42 -20.49
N ARG A 202 6.55 -10.55 -20.01
CA ARG A 202 7.06 -11.81 -19.46
C ARG A 202 6.15 -12.24 -18.29
N TYR A 203 5.76 -13.50 -18.28
CA TYR A 203 5.03 -14.06 -17.14
C TYR A 203 6.03 -14.52 -16.07
N LEU A 204 5.87 -13.96 -14.89
CA LEU A 204 6.64 -14.36 -13.71
C LEU A 204 5.90 -15.48 -13.00
N GLN A 205 6.59 -16.60 -12.75
CA GLN A 205 5.94 -17.82 -12.27
C GLN A 205 5.79 -17.86 -10.75
N ARG A 206 6.78 -17.38 -10.03
CA ARG A 206 6.83 -17.38 -8.57
C ARG A 206 7.33 -16.06 -7.99
N PRO A 207 6.80 -14.93 -8.45
CA PRO A 207 7.30 -13.65 -8.01
C PRO A 207 6.95 -13.40 -6.54
N ARG A 208 7.80 -12.59 -5.91
CA ARG A 208 7.53 -11.94 -4.63
C ARG A 208 7.10 -10.51 -4.89
N HIS A 209 6.26 -9.98 -4.02
CA HIS A 209 5.93 -8.56 -4.01
C HIS A 209 6.89 -7.85 -3.07
N VAL A 210 7.86 -7.15 -3.63
CA VAL A 210 8.85 -6.37 -2.89
C VAL A 210 8.71 -4.90 -3.27
N GLU A 211 8.76 -4.02 -2.29
CA GLU A 211 8.53 -2.60 -2.52
C GLU A 211 9.59 -1.73 -1.84
N ILE A 212 9.90 -0.58 -2.45
CA ILE A 212 10.91 0.35 -1.97
C ILE A 212 10.22 1.62 -1.46
N GLN A 213 10.39 1.92 -0.18
CA GLN A 213 9.94 3.18 0.40
C GLN A 213 10.87 4.31 0.01
N VAL A 214 10.31 5.41 -0.49
CA VAL A 214 11.05 6.64 -0.79
C VAL A 214 10.44 7.83 -0.06
N ILE A 215 11.26 8.83 0.20
CA ILE A 215 10.84 10.16 0.64
C ILE A 215 11.64 11.19 -0.16
N ALA A 216 10.97 12.22 -0.67
CA ALA A 216 11.58 13.30 -1.43
C ALA A 216 11.03 14.67 -1.01
N ASP A 217 11.88 15.69 -1.05
CA ASP A 217 11.50 17.08 -0.74
C ASP A 217 11.40 17.94 -2.01
N GLU A 218 11.01 19.21 -1.83
CA GLU A 218 10.95 20.20 -2.92
C GLU A 218 12.31 20.81 -3.29
N HIS A 219 13.37 20.46 -2.55
CA HIS A 219 14.73 21.00 -2.73
C HIS A 219 15.59 20.08 -3.60
N GLY A 220 15.01 19.03 -4.19
CA GLY A 220 15.69 18.07 -5.05
C GLY A 220 16.40 16.93 -4.32
N ASN A 221 16.13 16.77 -3.02
CA ASN A 221 16.64 15.62 -2.26
C ASN A 221 15.62 14.48 -2.31
N ALA A 222 16.11 13.26 -2.46
CA ALA A 222 15.34 12.04 -2.35
C ALA A 222 16.20 10.94 -1.72
N ILE A 223 15.61 10.16 -0.83
CA ILE A 223 16.21 9.00 -0.18
C ILE A 223 15.27 7.81 -0.24
N TYR A 224 15.83 6.60 -0.15
CA TYR A 224 15.08 5.37 0.08
C TYR A 224 15.25 4.86 1.51
N LEU A 225 14.21 4.21 2.04
CA LEU A 225 14.14 3.72 3.41
C LEU A 225 14.01 2.19 3.46
N ALA A 226 14.92 1.49 2.78
CA ALA A 226 14.91 0.04 2.62
C ALA A 226 13.69 -0.49 1.83
N GLU A 227 13.55 -1.82 1.83
CA GLU A 227 12.46 -2.54 1.17
C GLU A 227 11.56 -3.23 2.20
N ARG A 228 10.33 -3.54 1.72
CA ARG A 228 9.38 -4.41 2.40
C ARG A 228 9.03 -5.60 1.51
N ASP A 229 8.78 -6.75 2.12
CA ASP A 229 8.16 -7.90 1.47
C ASP A 229 6.67 -7.93 1.81
N CYS A 230 5.85 -7.85 0.79
CA CYS A 230 4.39 -7.85 0.88
C CYS A 230 3.78 -9.04 0.11
N SER A 231 4.54 -10.12 -0.04
CA SER A 231 4.13 -11.29 -0.82
C SER A 231 2.99 -12.08 -0.19
N LEU A 232 2.84 -12.00 1.14
CA LEU A 232 1.73 -12.69 1.79
C LEU A 232 0.43 -11.89 1.62
N GLN A 233 -0.26 -12.19 0.53
CA GLN A 233 -1.45 -11.47 0.08
C GLN A 233 -2.53 -12.42 -0.41
N ARG A 234 -3.77 -11.96 -0.43
CA ARG A 234 -4.90 -12.65 -1.01
C ARG A 234 -5.63 -11.71 -1.96
N ARG A 235 -5.82 -12.12 -3.21
CA ARG A 235 -6.47 -11.31 -4.25
C ARG A 235 -5.92 -9.88 -4.31
N HIS A 236 -4.59 -9.75 -4.26
CA HIS A 236 -3.84 -8.49 -4.24
C HIS A 236 -4.03 -7.64 -2.96
N GLN A 237 -4.68 -8.16 -1.92
CA GLN A 237 -4.73 -7.52 -0.61
C GLN A 237 -3.64 -8.11 0.29
N LYS A 238 -2.72 -7.26 0.73
CA LYS A 238 -1.63 -7.61 1.64
C LYS A 238 -2.21 -8.00 3.00
N VAL A 239 -1.66 -9.04 3.62
CA VAL A 239 -2.14 -9.62 4.90
C VAL A 239 -1.07 -9.55 5.98
N ILE A 240 0.17 -9.92 5.63
CA ILE A 240 1.35 -9.79 6.48
C ILE A 240 2.46 -9.15 5.65
N GLU A 241 3.13 -8.19 6.25
CA GLU A 241 4.29 -7.53 5.66
C GLU A 241 5.49 -7.67 6.56
N GLU A 242 6.70 -7.77 5.98
CA GLU A 242 7.96 -7.79 6.73
C GLU A 242 9.01 -6.87 6.11
N ALA A 243 9.89 -6.36 6.95
CA ALA A 243 11.04 -5.54 6.55
C ALA A 243 12.25 -5.85 7.45
N PRO A 244 13.46 -5.92 6.85
CA PRO A 244 13.75 -5.97 5.43
C PRO A 244 13.24 -7.26 4.77
N ALA A 245 13.13 -7.28 3.45
CA ALA A 245 12.69 -8.46 2.71
C ALA A 245 13.71 -9.60 2.81
N PRO A 246 13.28 -10.85 3.16
CA PRO A 246 14.21 -11.97 3.25
C PRO A 246 14.97 -12.21 1.95
N PHE A 247 16.25 -12.61 2.05
CA PHE A 247 17.12 -12.98 0.92
C PHE A 247 17.42 -11.88 -0.09
N ILE A 248 17.11 -10.62 0.22
CA ILE A 248 17.59 -9.46 -0.56
C ILE A 248 18.85 -8.94 0.11
N THR A 249 19.94 -8.90 -0.66
CA THR A 249 21.22 -8.43 -0.17
C THR A 249 21.28 -6.91 -0.06
N GLU A 250 22.15 -6.39 0.79
CA GLU A 250 22.38 -4.94 0.90
C GLU A 250 22.77 -4.31 -0.44
N LYS A 251 23.53 -5.02 -1.28
CA LYS A 251 23.94 -4.56 -2.62
C LYS A 251 22.73 -4.44 -3.56
N GLU A 252 21.82 -5.40 -3.55
CA GLU A 252 20.58 -5.35 -4.34
C GLU A 252 19.69 -4.23 -3.87
N ARG A 253 19.48 -4.11 -2.54
CA ARG A 253 18.74 -3.01 -1.90
C ARG A 253 19.30 -1.66 -2.32
N ALA A 254 20.62 -1.46 -2.20
CA ALA A 254 21.26 -0.20 -2.56
C ALA A 254 21.10 0.12 -4.05
N LYS A 255 21.22 -0.88 -4.92
CA LYS A 255 21.08 -0.70 -6.38
C LYS A 255 19.69 -0.22 -6.74
N ILE A 256 18.65 -0.93 -6.28
CA ILE A 256 17.27 -0.58 -6.64
C ILE A 256 16.81 0.68 -5.90
N GLY A 257 17.18 0.84 -4.63
CA GLY A 257 16.84 2.01 -3.82
C GLY A 257 17.39 3.32 -4.42
N ASN A 258 18.65 3.31 -4.85
CA ASN A 258 19.24 4.48 -5.54
C ASN A 258 18.52 4.77 -6.86
N ALA A 259 18.16 3.77 -7.65
CA ALA A 259 17.38 3.97 -8.87
C ALA A 259 16.02 4.61 -8.59
N CYS A 260 15.31 4.18 -7.53
CA CYS A 260 14.05 4.78 -7.10
C CYS A 260 14.23 6.23 -6.63
N ALA A 261 15.25 6.51 -5.81
CA ALA A 261 15.53 7.87 -5.35
C ALA A 261 15.90 8.82 -6.52
N ASP A 262 16.68 8.35 -7.48
CA ASP A 262 17.02 9.13 -8.66
C ASP A 262 15.81 9.34 -9.59
N ALA A 263 14.92 8.35 -9.71
CA ALA A 263 13.63 8.52 -10.39
C ALA A 263 12.79 9.61 -9.75
N CYS A 264 12.68 9.65 -8.41
CA CYS A 264 11.98 10.70 -7.67
C CYS A 264 12.53 12.10 -8.01
N LYS A 265 13.87 12.27 -8.04
CA LYS A 265 14.48 13.54 -8.40
C LYS A 265 14.13 13.97 -9.83
N ARG A 266 14.14 13.02 -10.77
CA ARG A 266 13.83 13.30 -12.20
C ARG A 266 12.40 13.73 -12.44
N ILE A 267 11.44 13.11 -11.75
CA ILE A 267 10.00 13.44 -11.88
C ILE A 267 9.56 14.57 -10.97
N GLY A 268 10.46 15.14 -10.15
CA GLY A 268 10.15 16.21 -9.20
C GLY A 268 9.19 15.76 -8.10
N TYR A 269 9.34 14.51 -7.63
CA TYR A 269 8.51 13.92 -6.58
C TYR A 269 8.66 14.67 -5.25
N ARG A 270 7.55 14.79 -4.52
CA ARG A 270 7.47 15.40 -3.19
C ARG A 270 6.65 14.51 -2.26
N GLY A 271 7.12 14.32 -1.02
CA GLY A 271 6.45 13.55 0.02
C GLY A 271 6.91 12.09 0.08
N ALA A 272 6.13 11.25 0.76
CA ALA A 272 6.36 9.83 0.84
C ALA A 272 5.76 9.10 -0.37
N GLY A 273 6.47 8.12 -0.88
CA GLY A 273 6.01 7.26 -1.98
C GLY A 273 6.60 5.88 -1.89
N THR A 274 6.02 4.93 -2.60
CA THR A 274 6.48 3.55 -2.62
C THR A 274 6.49 3.02 -4.03
N PHE A 275 7.65 2.51 -4.47
CA PHE A 275 7.77 1.78 -5.73
C PHE A 275 7.51 0.31 -5.47
N GLU A 276 6.49 -0.26 -6.11
CA GLU A 276 6.16 -1.67 -6.02
C GLU A 276 6.80 -2.46 -7.15
N PHE A 277 7.36 -3.63 -6.81
CA PHE A 277 8.05 -4.52 -7.75
C PHE A 277 7.56 -5.95 -7.58
N LEU A 278 7.52 -6.67 -8.70
CA LEU A 278 7.66 -8.12 -8.67
C LEU A 278 9.15 -8.45 -8.63
N TYR A 279 9.54 -9.33 -7.72
CA TYR A 279 10.92 -9.80 -7.57
C TYR A 279 10.98 -11.30 -7.82
N GLU A 280 11.77 -11.72 -8.79
CA GLU A 280 11.99 -13.12 -9.14
C GLU A 280 13.43 -13.30 -9.61
N ASP A 281 14.08 -14.36 -9.17
CA ASP A 281 15.44 -14.77 -9.59
C ASP A 281 16.51 -13.67 -9.51
N GLY A 282 16.46 -12.80 -8.50
CA GLY A 282 17.41 -11.71 -8.29
C GLY A 282 17.12 -10.43 -9.08
N GLU A 283 16.00 -10.39 -9.81
CA GLU A 283 15.60 -9.25 -10.63
C GLU A 283 14.35 -8.57 -10.07
N PHE A 284 14.36 -7.22 -10.10
CA PHE A 284 13.21 -6.39 -9.75
C PHE A 284 12.49 -5.94 -11.02
N PHE A 285 11.16 -5.99 -11.00
CA PHE A 285 10.33 -5.56 -12.12
C PHE A 285 9.25 -4.61 -11.61
N PHE A 286 9.37 -3.33 -11.97
CA PHE A 286 8.42 -2.29 -11.57
C PHE A 286 7.00 -2.61 -12.01
N ILE A 287 6.05 -2.45 -11.09
CA ILE A 287 4.62 -2.62 -11.31
C ILE A 287 3.95 -1.24 -11.33
N GLU A 288 4.07 -0.52 -10.20
CA GLU A 288 3.42 0.77 -9.99
C GLU A 288 4.12 1.56 -8.87
N MET A 289 3.79 2.84 -8.77
CA MET A 289 4.20 3.69 -7.67
C MET A 289 2.96 4.19 -6.91
N ASN A 290 2.90 3.89 -5.62
CA ASN A 290 1.91 4.50 -4.74
C ASN A 290 2.40 5.88 -4.31
N THR A 291 1.64 6.91 -4.68
CA THR A 291 2.00 8.33 -4.45
C THR A 291 1.48 8.85 -3.11
N ARG A 292 1.62 8.05 -2.05
CA ARG A 292 1.11 8.27 -0.70
C ARG A 292 1.88 7.44 0.32
N VAL A 293 1.59 7.67 1.61
CA VAL A 293 1.94 6.72 2.65
C VAL A 293 1.15 5.41 2.47
N GLN A 294 1.74 4.27 2.75
CA GLN A 294 1.06 2.97 2.69
C GLN A 294 0.66 2.46 4.09
N VAL A 295 -0.24 1.45 4.13
CA VAL A 295 -0.67 0.80 5.38
C VAL A 295 0.54 0.29 6.15
N GLU A 296 1.46 -0.37 5.46
CA GLU A 296 2.64 -1.08 5.96
C GLU A 296 3.87 -0.19 6.23
N HIS A 297 3.73 1.14 6.21
CA HIS A 297 4.84 2.05 6.57
C HIS A 297 5.47 1.76 7.95
N PRO A 298 4.73 1.25 8.96
CA PRO A 298 5.30 0.99 10.27
C PRO A 298 6.48 0.03 10.30
N VAL A 299 6.52 -0.99 9.43
CA VAL A 299 7.68 -1.91 9.43
C VAL A 299 8.95 -1.22 8.95
N THR A 300 8.84 -0.27 8.01
CA THR A 300 9.97 0.57 7.59
C THR A 300 10.41 1.51 8.71
N GLU A 301 9.47 2.16 9.39
CA GLU A 301 9.77 3.04 10.54
C GLU A 301 10.50 2.28 11.65
N LEU A 302 10.08 1.05 11.93
CA LEU A 302 10.67 0.23 12.99
C LEU A 302 12.11 -0.20 12.72
N ILE A 303 12.47 -0.42 11.44
CA ILE A 303 13.83 -0.84 11.08
C ILE A 303 14.77 0.31 10.75
N THR A 304 14.24 1.52 10.49
CA THR A 304 15.06 2.69 10.10
C THR A 304 15.08 3.80 11.14
N GLY A 305 14.12 3.80 12.07
CA GLY A 305 13.94 4.88 13.04
C GLY A 305 13.41 6.19 12.45
N VAL A 306 12.99 6.20 11.17
CA VAL A 306 12.45 7.39 10.50
C VAL A 306 10.93 7.42 10.62
N ASP A 307 10.36 8.46 11.22
CA ASP A 307 8.91 8.70 11.23
C ASP A 307 8.48 9.30 9.87
N ILE A 308 7.89 8.44 9.03
CA ILE A 308 7.51 8.80 7.66
C ILE A 308 6.41 9.87 7.65
N VAL A 309 5.46 9.80 8.58
CA VAL A 309 4.36 10.76 8.63
C VAL A 309 4.84 12.14 9.11
N GLN A 310 5.74 12.19 10.08
CA GLN A 310 6.36 13.46 10.49
C GLN A 310 7.19 14.07 9.34
N GLU A 311 7.93 13.26 8.58
CA GLU A 311 8.64 13.76 7.39
C GLU A 311 7.68 14.28 6.32
N GLN A 312 6.52 13.65 6.08
CA GLN A 312 5.49 14.20 5.19
C GLN A 312 5.04 15.61 5.64
N LEU A 313 4.79 15.80 6.94
CA LEU A 313 4.40 17.08 7.53
C LEU A 313 5.51 18.13 7.38
N ARG A 314 6.78 17.76 7.59
CA ARG A 314 7.94 18.63 7.43
C ARG A 314 8.12 19.09 5.97
N ILE A 315 8.05 18.13 5.04
CA ILE A 315 8.17 18.43 3.61
C ILE A 315 7.04 19.35 3.15
N ALA A 316 5.80 19.09 3.57
CA ALA A 316 4.65 19.93 3.26
C ALA A 316 4.77 21.35 3.86
N ALA A 317 5.52 21.51 4.95
CA ALA A 317 5.88 22.82 5.51
C ALA A 317 7.03 23.53 4.75
N GLY A 318 7.51 22.97 3.63
CA GLY A 318 8.60 23.51 2.82
C GLY A 318 10.00 23.28 3.38
N LEU A 319 10.14 22.39 4.38
CA LEU A 319 11.44 22.07 4.98
C LEU A 319 12.17 21.00 4.14
N PRO A 320 13.52 21.04 4.10
CA PRO A 320 14.30 19.98 3.48
C PRO A 320 14.20 18.69 4.30
N LEU A 321 14.50 17.55 3.67
CA LEU A 321 14.64 16.26 4.34
C LEU A 321 15.59 16.38 5.54
N GLN A 322 15.20 15.77 6.65
CA GLN A 322 16.01 15.74 7.86
C GLN A 322 17.22 14.79 7.72
N TYR A 323 17.08 13.79 6.86
CA TYR A 323 18.04 12.70 6.68
C TYR A 323 18.70 12.76 5.30
N LYS A 324 19.97 12.35 5.25
CA LYS A 324 20.68 12.00 4.01
C LYS A 324 20.70 10.48 3.87
N GLN A 325 20.89 9.96 2.65
CA GLN A 325 20.91 8.50 2.43
C GLN A 325 21.91 7.77 3.35
N LYS A 326 23.07 8.34 3.61
CA LYS A 326 24.10 7.76 4.49
C LYS A 326 23.70 7.65 5.97
N ASP A 327 22.69 8.40 6.40
CA ASP A 327 22.19 8.41 7.77
C ASP A 327 21.17 7.29 8.00
N ILE A 328 20.66 6.70 6.92
CA ILE A 328 19.68 5.61 6.97
C ILE A 328 20.42 4.29 7.22
N GLN A 329 20.13 3.70 8.38
CA GLN A 329 20.61 2.37 8.75
C GLN A 329 19.42 1.44 8.93
N VAL A 330 19.59 0.19 8.50
CA VAL A 330 18.56 -0.85 8.65
C VAL A 330 18.96 -1.71 9.85
N GLU A 331 18.15 -1.65 10.92
CA GLU A 331 18.43 -2.35 12.17
C GLU A 331 17.33 -3.36 12.48
N GLY A 332 17.73 -4.61 12.64
CA GLY A 332 16.83 -5.69 13.04
C GLY A 332 15.85 -6.11 11.94
N HIS A 333 14.68 -6.56 12.36
CA HIS A 333 13.61 -7.06 11.51
C HIS A 333 12.25 -6.73 12.09
N ALA A 334 11.30 -6.34 11.27
CA ALA A 334 9.94 -6.01 11.66
C ALA A 334 8.91 -6.83 10.88
N PHE A 335 7.80 -7.15 11.53
CA PHE A 335 6.59 -7.68 10.90
C PHE A 335 5.40 -6.79 11.22
N GLU A 336 4.49 -6.70 10.28
CA GLU A 336 3.14 -6.14 10.46
C GLU A 336 2.10 -7.23 10.13
N CYS A 337 1.07 -7.34 10.97
CA CYS A 337 -0.14 -8.11 10.70
C CYS A 337 -1.31 -7.15 10.61
N ARG A 338 -2.02 -7.14 9.48
CA ARG A 338 -3.28 -6.40 9.35
C ARG A 338 -4.40 -7.13 10.06
N ILE A 339 -5.00 -6.49 11.06
CA ILE A 339 -6.13 -7.06 11.79
C ILE A 339 -7.42 -6.52 11.19
N ASN A 340 -8.17 -7.43 10.58
CA ASN A 340 -9.42 -7.13 9.90
C ASN A 340 -10.61 -7.70 10.68
N ALA A 341 -11.72 -6.96 10.70
CA ALA A 341 -13.01 -7.41 11.22
C ALA A 341 -13.69 -8.31 10.17
N GLU A 342 -13.25 -9.58 10.10
CA GLU A 342 -13.71 -10.56 9.11
C GLU A 342 -13.52 -12.00 9.58
N ASP A 343 -14.22 -12.92 8.97
CA ASP A 343 -13.99 -14.34 9.18
C ASP A 343 -12.57 -14.71 8.71
N PRO A 344 -11.76 -15.42 9.53
CA PRO A 344 -10.33 -15.63 9.29
C PRO A 344 -10.01 -16.42 8.01
N TYR A 345 -10.93 -17.24 7.53
CA TYR A 345 -10.65 -18.15 6.40
C TYR A 345 -11.54 -17.90 5.18
N ASN A 346 -12.77 -17.41 5.41
CA ASN A 346 -13.71 -17.06 4.34
C ASN A 346 -13.64 -15.58 3.96
N PHE A 347 -13.03 -14.74 4.83
CA PHE A 347 -12.86 -13.29 4.63
C PHE A 347 -14.19 -12.53 4.48
N ILE A 348 -15.26 -13.08 5.08
CA ILE A 348 -16.56 -12.41 5.13
C ILE A 348 -16.46 -11.32 6.20
N PRO A 349 -16.77 -10.04 5.86
CA PRO A 349 -16.78 -8.94 6.83
C PRO A 349 -17.64 -9.23 8.05
N SER A 350 -17.17 -8.82 9.21
CA SER A 350 -17.85 -9.00 10.50
C SER A 350 -17.96 -7.64 11.24
N PRO A 351 -18.74 -6.69 10.71
CA PRO A 351 -19.02 -5.44 11.42
C PRO A 351 -19.85 -5.73 12.68
N GLY A 352 -19.74 -4.88 13.69
CA GLY A 352 -20.47 -5.10 14.93
C GLY A 352 -19.94 -4.34 16.13
N LEU A 353 -20.50 -4.61 17.28
CA LEU A 353 -20.09 -4.02 18.56
C LEU A 353 -18.89 -4.78 19.12
N ILE A 354 -17.84 -4.08 19.50
CA ILE A 354 -16.73 -4.64 20.25
C ILE A 354 -17.12 -4.72 21.72
N GLU A 355 -17.33 -5.93 22.21
CA GLU A 355 -17.73 -6.18 23.61
C GLU A 355 -16.55 -6.07 24.57
N SER A 356 -15.39 -6.61 24.18
CA SER A 356 -14.12 -6.42 24.88
C SER A 356 -12.96 -6.27 23.90
N CYS A 357 -11.95 -5.51 24.30
CA CYS A 357 -10.77 -5.24 23.51
C CYS A 357 -9.55 -5.19 24.42
N HIS A 358 -8.62 -6.14 24.20
CA HIS A 358 -7.29 -6.09 24.79
C HIS A 358 -6.25 -6.09 23.65
N LEU A 359 -5.47 -5.03 23.61
CA LEU A 359 -4.39 -4.87 22.62
C LEU A 359 -3.07 -5.30 23.23
N PRO A 360 -2.22 -6.06 22.50
CA PRO A 360 -0.95 -6.55 23.02
C PRO A 360 0.04 -5.40 23.27
N GLY A 361 0.96 -5.63 24.19
CA GLY A 361 2.01 -4.67 24.55
C GLY A 361 3.34 -5.35 24.78
N GLY A 362 4.33 -4.55 25.17
CA GLY A 362 5.67 -5.02 25.51
C GLY A 362 6.77 -4.45 24.64
N PHE A 363 8.03 -4.83 24.95
CA PHE A 363 9.20 -4.29 24.28
C PHE A 363 9.28 -4.69 22.81
N GLY A 364 9.21 -3.68 21.92
CA GLY A 364 9.24 -3.87 20.47
C GLY A 364 7.90 -4.35 19.89
N ILE A 365 6.78 -4.07 20.56
CA ILE A 365 5.42 -4.24 20.04
C ILE A 365 4.80 -2.85 19.88
N ARG A 366 4.26 -2.58 18.69
CA ARG A 366 3.51 -1.38 18.33
C ARG A 366 2.14 -1.80 17.81
N VAL A 367 1.09 -1.11 18.26
CA VAL A 367 -0.27 -1.33 17.77
C VAL A 367 -0.83 -0.02 17.24
N ASP A 368 -1.10 0.01 15.94
CA ASP A 368 -1.80 1.11 15.29
C ASP A 368 -3.25 0.69 15.07
N SER A 369 -4.15 1.18 15.92
CA SER A 369 -5.57 0.80 15.89
C SER A 369 -6.44 1.95 16.38
N HIS A 370 -7.68 1.99 15.88
CA HIS A 370 -8.70 2.97 16.28
C HIS A 370 -9.83 2.36 17.11
N ILE A 371 -9.76 1.06 17.41
CA ILE A 371 -10.81 0.36 18.15
C ILE A 371 -10.64 0.51 19.66
N TYR A 372 -11.75 0.37 20.35
CA TYR A 372 -11.84 0.33 21.83
C TYR A 372 -13.09 -0.44 22.25
N GLN A 373 -13.17 -0.83 23.51
CA GLN A 373 -14.34 -1.50 24.07
C GLN A 373 -15.59 -0.61 23.95
N GLY A 374 -16.68 -1.14 23.41
CA GLY A 374 -17.92 -0.40 23.14
C GLY A 374 -17.94 0.32 21.78
N TYR A 375 -16.86 0.30 21.00
CA TYR A 375 -16.87 0.82 19.65
C TYR A 375 -17.65 -0.09 18.70
N ARG A 376 -18.49 0.50 17.87
CA ARG A 376 -19.22 -0.22 16.80
C ARG A 376 -18.51 -0.03 15.47
N ILE A 377 -18.02 -1.13 14.91
CA ILE A 377 -17.43 -1.13 13.56
C ILE A 377 -18.55 -0.98 12.54
N PRO A 378 -18.53 0.09 11.72
CA PRO A 378 -19.56 0.33 10.71
C PRO A 378 -19.37 -0.60 9.51
N PRO A 379 -20.47 -1.01 8.83
CA PRO A 379 -20.40 -1.91 7.66
C PRO A 379 -20.12 -1.20 6.33
N TYR A 380 -19.80 0.08 6.34
CA TYR A 380 -19.72 0.92 5.15
C TYR A 380 -18.30 1.05 4.56
N TYR A 381 -17.28 0.64 5.30
CA TYR A 381 -15.88 0.87 5.00
C TYR A 381 -15.09 -0.43 5.02
N ASP A 382 -13.80 -0.34 4.68
CA ASP A 382 -12.86 -1.45 4.76
C ASP A 382 -12.87 -2.10 6.15
N SER A 383 -12.60 -3.41 6.18
CA SER A 383 -12.62 -4.21 7.42
C SER A 383 -11.38 -4.01 8.31
N LEU A 384 -10.38 -3.26 7.89
CA LEU A 384 -9.15 -3.01 8.66
C LEU A 384 -9.45 -2.25 9.95
N ILE A 385 -9.19 -2.89 11.09
CA ILE A 385 -9.43 -2.31 12.41
C ILE A 385 -8.16 -1.98 13.19
N GLY A 386 -7.03 -2.43 12.70
CA GLY A 386 -5.73 -2.14 13.28
C GLY A 386 -4.61 -2.96 12.68
N LYS A 387 -3.40 -2.65 13.10
CA LYS A 387 -2.17 -3.32 12.72
C LYS A 387 -1.39 -3.66 13.97
N ILE A 388 -0.88 -4.88 14.04
CA ILE A 388 0.11 -5.26 15.05
C ILE A 388 1.46 -5.30 14.38
N CYS A 389 2.36 -4.47 14.85
CA CYS A 389 3.72 -4.38 14.35
C CYS A 389 4.70 -4.81 15.44
N VAL A 390 5.71 -5.56 15.08
CA VAL A 390 6.75 -6.01 16.02
C VAL A 390 8.13 -5.75 15.45
N HIS A 391 9.10 -5.52 16.34
CA HIS A 391 10.50 -5.37 15.98
C HIS A 391 11.38 -6.26 16.85
N GLY A 392 12.31 -6.97 16.22
CA GLY A 392 13.34 -7.80 16.85
C GLY A 392 14.72 -7.56 16.24
N LYS A 393 15.78 -7.93 16.94
CA LYS A 393 17.14 -7.83 16.38
C LYS A 393 17.39 -8.79 15.22
N THR A 394 16.61 -9.87 15.15
CA THR A 394 16.64 -10.85 14.05
C THR A 394 15.20 -11.17 13.63
N ARG A 395 15.04 -11.78 12.45
CA ARG A 395 13.74 -12.23 11.93
C ARG A 395 13.06 -13.21 12.89
N GLU A 396 13.81 -14.15 13.46
CA GLU A 396 13.30 -15.15 14.41
C GLU A 396 12.79 -14.48 15.70
N GLN A 397 13.50 -13.48 16.21
CA GLN A 397 13.05 -12.72 17.38
C GLN A 397 11.79 -11.91 17.10
N ALA A 398 11.68 -11.28 15.92
CA ALA A 398 10.48 -10.57 15.50
C ALA A 398 9.30 -11.55 15.37
N MET A 399 9.51 -12.72 14.75
CA MET A 399 8.48 -13.78 14.66
C MET A 399 8.04 -14.28 16.04
N ALA A 400 8.95 -14.48 16.96
CA ALA A 400 8.62 -14.90 18.33
C ALA A 400 7.75 -13.84 19.04
N LYS A 401 8.09 -12.56 18.89
CA LYS A 401 7.28 -11.44 19.42
C LYS A 401 5.89 -11.38 18.80
N MET A 402 5.78 -11.59 17.48
CA MET A 402 4.49 -11.59 16.81
C MET A 402 3.58 -12.73 17.31
N ARG A 403 4.13 -13.93 17.52
CA ARG A 403 3.36 -15.03 18.12
C ARG A 403 2.82 -14.67 19.50
N VAL A 404 3.63 -14.03 20.34
CA VAL A 404 3.20 -13.56 21.68
C VAL A 404 2.12 -12.50 21.54
N ALA A 405 2.33 -11.48 20.70
CA ALA A 405 1.36 -10.41 20.48
C ALA A 405 0.03 -10.92 19.94
N LEU A 406 0.05 -11.85 18.97
CA LEU A 406 -1.15 -12.47 18.43
C LEU A 406 -1.86 -13.37 19.46
N ALA A 407 -1.14 -14.03 20.36
CA ALA A 407 -1.73 -14.82 21.44
C ALA A 407 -2.41 -13.94 22.50
N GLU A 408 -1.82 -12.77 22.77
CA GLU A 408 -2.34 -11.81 23.74
C GLU A 408 -3.55 -11.01 23.21
N LEU A 409 -3.61 -10.76 21.88
CA LEU A 409 -4.70 -10.00 21.27
C LEU A 409 -6.06 -10.66 21.54
N ALA A 410 -6.97 -9.93 22.17
CA ALA A 410 -8.34 -10.37 22.38
C ALA A 410 -9.32 -9.28 21.94
N VAL A 411 -10.17 -9.60 20.96
CA VAL A 411 -11.28 -8.76 20.49
C VAL A 411 -12.52 -9.65 20.43
N THR A 412 -13.56 -9.30 21.16
CA THR A 412 -14.82 -10.06 21.20
C THR A 412 -16.00 -9.23 20.69
N GLY A 413 -17.12 -9.90 20.38
CA GLY A 413 -18.30 -9.31 19.76
C GLY A 413 -18.28 -9.29 18.23
N ILE A 414 -17.12 -9.50 17.62
CA ILE A 414 -16.91 -9.60 16.17
C ILE A 414 -15.93 -10.74 15.87
N LYS A 415 -15.88 -11.16 14.60
CA LYS A 415 -14.80 -12.03 14.12
C LYS A 415 -13.63 -11.19 13.63
N THR A 416 -12.41 -11.69 13.82
CA THR A 416 -11.19 -11.12 13.26
C THR A 416 -10.36 -12.19 12.55
N ASN A 417 -9.47 -11.76 11.65
CA ASN A 417 -8.54 -12.65 10.97
C ASN A 417 -7.34 -13.08 11.84
N THR A 418 -7.33 -12.77 13.13
CA THR A 418 -6.26 -13.17 14.09
C THR A 418 -5.95 -14.66 14.08
N PRO A 419 -6.93 -15.61 13.99
CA PRO A 419 -6.63 -17.03 13.89
C PRO A 419 -5.80 -17.40 12.65
N LEU A 420 -6.06 -16.78 11.49
CA LEU A 420 -5.27 -16.97 10.28
C LEU A 420 -3.81 -16.55 10.51
N HIS A 421 -3.57 -15.39 11.13
CA HIS A 421 -2.21 -14.94 11.44
C HIS A 421 -1.48 -15.94 12.37
N ARG A 422 -2.15 -16.44 13.40
CA ARG A 422 -1.56 -17.46 14.31
C ARG A 422 -1.15 -18.71 13.56
N ASP A 423 -2.00 -19.21 12.67
CA ASP A 423 -1.71 -20.40 11.85
C ASP A 423 -0.53 -20.14 10.90
N LEU A 424 -0.48 -18.98 10.24
CA LEU A 424 0.60 -18.61 9.33
C LEU A 424 1.96 -18.49 10.06
N PHE A 425 1.99 -17.85 11.24
CA PHE A 425 3.23 -17.79 12.04
C PHE A 425 3.66 -19.13 12.63
N ALA A 426 2.78 -20.13 12.65
CA ALA A 426 3.11 -21.53 12.99
C ALA A 426 3.53 -22.35 11.76
N ASP A 427 3.27 -21.89 10.55
CA ASP A 427 3.53 -22.61 9.30
C ASP A 427 5.02 -22.62 8.96
N ALA A 428 5.58 -23.82 8.72
CA ALA A 428 7.00 -24.04 8.45
C ALA A 428 7.46 -23.39 7.12
N GLY A 429 6.57 -23.29 6.13
CA GLY A 429 6.87 -22.66 4.84
C GLY A 429 7.03 -21.15 5.00
N PHE A 430 6.09 -20.50 5.70
CA PHE A 430 6.16 -19.08 5.99
C PHE A 430 7.38 -18.73 6.87
N GLN A 431 7.69 -19.58 7.85
CA GLN A 431 8.85 -19.36 8.73
C GLN A 431 10.19 -19.30 7.98
N LYS A 432 10.33 -20.01 6.85
CA LYS A 432 11.54 -19.97 6.02
C LYS A 432 11.74 -18.59 5.36
N GLY A 433 10.68 -17.83 5.13
CA GLY A 433 10.71 -16.57 4.40
C GLY A 433 10.75 -16.72 2.88
N GLY A 434 10.62 -15.60 2.18
CA GLY A 434 10.72 -15.56 0.71
C GLY A 434 9.58 -16.26 -0.02
N VAL A 435 8.38 -16.29 0.56
CA VAL A 435 7.18 -16.87 -0.07
C VAL A 435 6.74 -16.05 -1.30
N SER A 436 6.14 -16.71 -2.30
CA SER A 436 5.60 -16.01 -3.47
C SER A 436 4.22 -15.40 -3.20
N ILE A 437 3.76 -14.54 -4.10
CA ILE A 437 2.42 -13.93 -4.02
C ILE A 437 1.27 -14.94 -4.05
N HIS A 438 1.51 -16.18 -4.50
CA HIS A 438 0.52 -17.26 -4.57
C HIS A 438 0.47 -18.13 -3.30
N TYR A 439 1.39 -17.89 -2.35
CA TYR A 439 1.57 -18.75 -1.18
C TYR A 439 0.29 -18.90 -0.35
N LEU A 440 -0.35 -17.79 0.00
CA LEU A 440 -1.54 -17.80 0.86
C LEU A 440 -2.73 -18.51 0.21
N GLU A 441 -2.92 -18.36 -1.11
CA GLU A 441 -4.00 -19.01 -1.83
C GLU A 441 -3.83 -20.54 -1.80
N HIS A 442 -2.63 -21.03 -2.13
CA HIS A 442 -2.31 -22.47 -2.05
C HIS A 442 -2.43 -23.00 -0.61
N TRP A 443 -1.97 -22.23 0.37
CA TRP A 443 -2.08 -22.61 1.78
C TRP A 443 -3.54 -22.77 2.23
N LEU A 444 -4.42 -21.87 1.80
CA LEU A 444 -5.87 -21.94 2.09
C LEU A 444 -6.54 -23.12 1.38
N GLU A 445 -6.16 -23.43 0.14
CA GLU A 445 -6.65 -24.60 -0.60
C GLU A 445 -6.25 -25.91 0.10
N ASP A 446 -4.99 -26.04 0.48
CA ASP A 446 -4.47 -27.21 1.22
C ASP A 446 -5.17 -27.40 2.57
N ARG A 447 -5.43 -26.29 3.29
CA ARG A 447 -6.17 -26.32 4.56
C ARG A 447 -7.58 -26.84 4.35
N LYS A 448 -8.29 -26.35 3.34
CA LYS A 448 -9.65 -26.78 3.02
C LYS A 448 -9.68 -28.27 2.66
N ALA A 449 -8.77 -28.72 1.81
CA ALA A 449 -8.66 -30.14 1.42
C ALA A 449 -8.37 -31.08 2.61
N LYS A 450 -7.73 -30.59 3.68
CA LYS A 450 -7.50 -31.37 4.91
C LYS A 450 -8.73 -31.42 5.85
N GLN A 451 -9.61 -30.40 5.79
CA GLN A 451 -10.83 -30.35 6.59
C GLN A 451 -11.96 -31.22 5.98
N ASP A 452 -11.95 -31.39 4.65
CA ASP A 452 -12.93 -32.18 3.92
C ASP A 452 -12.63 -33.70 3.93
N LYS A 453 -11.50 -34.09 4.53
CA LYS A 453 -11.07 -35.51 4.79
C LYS A 453 -11.33 -35.91 6.22
#